data_55a14a1ac044271e9719f2b1bd341c50
#
_entry.id   55a14a1ac044271e9719f2b1bd341c50
#
_cell.length_a   1.000
_cell.length_b   1.000
_cell.length_c   1.000
_cell.angle_alpha   90.00
_cell.angle_beta   90.00
_cell.angle_gamma   90.00
#
_symmetry.space_group_name_H-M   'P 1'
#
loop_
_entity.id
_entity.type
_entity.pdbx_description
1 polymer ?
#
loop_
_entity_poly.entity_id
_entity_poly.type
_entity_poly.pdbx_seq_one_letter_code
_entity_poly.pdbx_strand_id
1 'polypeptide(L)'
;MQLHVRHESEYTYDYPVALGPQTLYLYPRAYPYQRLLTYQLTIDPKPSRIVRNIDVEGNVQQLVYFDHPTRHLCVTAEMELQSDEFNSFDFVLFPFDTQHLPFQYPTPLVDLLQPYLKQVSASDQVRQWAEHIAAGANRQTTAFLMALNQTIREFTYEVREEGAPFPPEQTLTGGKGSCRDYTTLFIAACRSLGIAARFVSGYLAGNPQQEHQLHAWAEVYLPGAGWRGFDPTEGSVVVNRHIFLTSTAKPELAAPISGTYAGQASSTLRSELVFL
;
A
#
# COMPACT_ATOMS: atom_id res chain seq x y z
N MET A 1 -8.83 -19.29 -4.10
CA MET A 1 -7.55 -19.71 -4.73
C MET A 1 -6.46 -19.84 -3.70
N GLN A 2 -5.46 -20.67 -3.96
CA GLN A 2 -4.26 -20.74 -3.14
C GLN A 2 -3.17 -19.90 -3.78
N LEU A 3 -2.47 -19.11 -2.99
CA LEU A 3 -1.38 -18.23 -3.41
C LEU A 3 -0.13 -18.65 -2.66
N HIS A 4 0.94 -18.91 -3.38
CA HIS A 4 2.26 -19.18 -2.81
C HIS A 4 3.22 -18.10 -3.30
N VAL A 5 3.83 -17.35 -2.39
CA VAL A 5 4.67 -16.19 -2.68
C VAL A 5 6.00 -16.32 -1.97
N ARG A 6 7.08 -16.05 -2.70
CA ARG A 6 8.42 -15.84 -2.17
C ARG A 6 8.90 -14.44 -2.53
N HIS A 7 9.24 -13.66 -1.52
CA HIS A 7 9.84 -12.33 -1.68
C HIS A 7 11.22 -12.32 -1.04
N GLU A 8 12.24 -12.00 -1.84
CA GLU A 8 13.61 -11.87 -1.42
C GLU A 8 14.11 -10.45 -1.67
N SER A 9 14.77 -9.88 -0.67
CA SER A 9 15.44 -8.58 -0.76
C SER A 9 16.87 -8.70 -0.27
N GLU A 10 17.82 -8.40 -1.14
CA GLU A 10 19.25 -8.49 -0.87
C GLU A 10 19.90 -7.11 -0.95
N TYR A 11 20.48 -6.68 0.16
CA TYR A 11 21.27 -5.46 0.27
C TYR A 11 22.76 -5.85 0.29
N THR A 12 23.54 -5.28 -0.59
CA THR A 12 25.00 -5.46 -0.64
C THR A 12 25.68 -4.12 -0.34
N TYR A 13 26.68 -4.15 0.52
CA TYR A 13 27.47 -2.99 0.94
C TYR A 13 28.92 -3.13 0.46
N ASP A 14 29.50 -2.07 -0.11
CA ASP A 14 30.91 -2.07 -0.57
C ASP A 14 31.91 -2.20 0.59
N TYR A 15 31.56 -1.75 1.80
CA TYR A 15 32.32 -1.93 3.04
C TYR A 15 31.47 -2.55 4.14
N PRO A 16 32.07 -3.21 5.15
CA PRO A 16 31.32 -3.70 6.31
C PRO A 16 30.59 -2.55 7.04
N VAL A 17 29.33 -2.74 7.34
CA VAL A 17 28.48 -1.80 8.07
C VAL A 17 27.90 -2.43 9.32
N ALA A 18 27.67 -1.63 10.37
CA ALA A 18 26.89 -2.04 11.51
C ALA A 18 25.42 -1.73 11.23
N LEU A 19 24.61 -2.78 11.05
CA LEU A 19 23.18 -2.61 10.82
C LEU A 19 22.51 -2.11 12.12
N GLY A 20 21.78 -1.00 12.00
CA GLY A 20 20.81 -0.59 13.01
C GLY A 20 19.59 -1.51 13.01
N PRO A 21 18.61 -1.29 13.90
CA PRO A 21 17.36 -2.04 13.86
C PRO A 21 16.71 -1.95 12.49
N GLN A 22 16.34 -3.10 11.92
CA GLN A 22 15.59 -3.18 10.67
C GLN A 22 14.13 -3.46 10.98
N THR A 23 13.24 -2.74 10.32
CA THR A 23 11.79 -2.93 10.41
C THR A 23 11.31 -3.64 9.18
N LEU A 24 10.62 -4.77 9.37
CA LEU A 24 10.05 -5.56 8.28
C LEU A 24 8.52 -5.57 8.38
N TYR A 25 7.87 -5.30 7.25
CA TYR A 25 6.44 -5.45 7.03
C TYR A 25 6.19 -6.50 5.93
N LEU A 26 6.68 -7.71 6.17
CA LEU A 26 6.59 -8.84 5.23
C LEU A 26 5.61 -9.93 5.69
N TYR A 27 5.02 -9.77 6.87
CA TYR A 27 4.00 -10.69 7.38
C TYR A 27 2.62 -10.24 6.90
N PRO A 28 1.84 -11.10 6.21
CA PRO A 28 0.53 -10.71 5.70
C PRO A 28 -0.41 -10.25 6.80
N ARG A 29 -1.10 -9.17 6.54
CA ARG A 29 -2.14 -8.67 7.43
C ARG A 29 -3.35 -9.60 7.36
N ALA A 30 -3.99 -9.85 8.52
CA ALA A 30 -5.25 -10.58 8.55
C ALA A 30 -6.33 -9.81 7.80
N TYR A 31 -7.02 -10.48 6.90
CA TYR A 31 -8.13 -9.94 6.12
C TYR A 31 -9.27 -10.95 6.09
N PRO A 32 -10.56 -10.54 6.07
CA PRO A 32 -11.68 -11.47 6.17
C PRO A 32 -11.72 -12.58 5.11
N TYR A 33 -11.15 -12.29 3.93
CA TYR A 33 -11.16 -13.20 2.77
C TYR A 33 -9.85 -13.95 2.58
N GLN A 34 -8.84 -13.68 3.42
CA GLN A 34 -7.52 -14.29 3.30
C GLN A 34 -7.11 -14.94 4.61
N ARG A 35 -6.65 -16.16 4.51
CA ARG A 35 -6.10 -16.92 5.62
C ARG A 35 -4.69 -17.35 5.30
N LEU A 36 -3.76 -16.94 6.14
CA LEU A 36 -2.37 -17.40 6.08
C LEU A 36 -2.31 -18.87 6.49
N LEU A 37 -1.73 -19.71 5.64
CA LEU A 37 -1.53 -21.15 5.89
C LEU A 37 -0.14 -21.40 6.43
N THR A 38 0.89 -20.87 5.75
CA THR A 38 2.29 -20.97 6.19
C THR A 38 3.00 -19.63 6.05
N TYR A 39 3.98 -19.40 6.90
CA TYR A 39 4.88 -18.24 6.82
C TYR A 39 6.27 -18.62 7.32
N GLN A 40 7.26 -18.40 6.49
CA GLN A 40 8.67 -18.56 6.83
C GLN A 40 9.43 -17.28 6.55
N LEU A 41 10.24 -16.82 7.50
CA LEU A 41 11.15 -15.69 7.37
C LEU A 41 12.58 -16.20 7.57
N THR A 42 13.41 -16.01 6.55
CA THR A 42 14.84 -16.33 6.59
C THR A 42 15.63 -15.03 6.45
N ILE A 43 16.62 -14.82 7.29
CA ILE A 43 17.45 -13.61 7.31
C ILE A 43 18.92 -14.02 7.41
N ASP A 44 19.74 -13.49 6.51
CA ASP A 44 21.18 -13.63 6.50
C ASP A 44 21.88 -12.27 6.41
N PRO A 45 22.80 -11.89 7.32
CA PRO A 45 23.30 -12.71 8.43
C PRO A 45 22.23 -13.01 9.48
N LYS A 46 22.40 -14.13 10.19
CA LYS A 46 21.47 -14.52 11.25
C LYS A 46 21.34 -13.40 12.27
N PRO A 47 20.11 -12.88 12.51
CA PRO A 47 19.89 -11.84 13.49
C PRO A 47 20.13 -12.32 14.92
N SER A 48 20.57 -11.40 15.79
CA SER A 48 20.67 -11.67 17.24
C SER A 48 19.29 -11.73 17.89
N ARG A 49 18.34 -10.96 17.37
CA ARG A 49 16.97 -10.91 17.90
C ARG A 49 15.97 -10.53 16.83
N ILE A 50 14.78 -11.13 16.90
CA ILE A 50 13.59 -10.71 16.16
C ILE A 50 12.46 -10.46 17.18
N VAL A 51 11.83 -9.29 17.11
CA VAL A 51 10.66 -8.94 17.91
C VAL A 51 9.49 -8.70 16.98
N ARG A 52 8.37 -9.36 17.24
CA ARG A 52 7.14 -9.16 16.46
C ARG A 52 6.16 -8.30 17.27
N ASN A 53 5.67 -7.24 16.66
CA ASN A 53 4.75 -6.28 17.24
C ASN A 53 3.55 -6.05 16.31
N ILE A 54 2.52 -5.40 16.84
CA ILE A 54 1.47 -4.77 16.05
C ILE A 54 1.70 -3.27 16.15
N ASP A 55 1.80 -2.59 15.02
CA ASP A 55 1.99 -1.14 14.99
C ASP A 55 0.66 -0.39 15.28
N VAL A 56 0.73 0.94 15.32
CA VAL A 56 -0.42 1.80 15.62
C VAL A 56 -1.55 1.69 14.57
N GLU A 57 -1.26 1.23 13.36
CA GLU A 57 -2.24 1.05 12.27
C GLU A 57 -2.69 -0.42 12.12
N GLY A 58 -2.25 -1.30 13.04
CA GLY A 58 -2.64 -2.71 13.09
C GLY A 58 -1.86 -3.62 12.14
N ASN A 59 -0.72 -3.16 11.62
CA ASN A 59 0.15 -4.00 10.79
C ASN A 59 1.08 -4.86 11.66
N VAL A 60 1.42 -6.06 11.18
CA VAL A 60 2.41 -6.89 11.84
C VAL A 60 3.80 -6.38 11.51
N GLN A 61 4.49 -5.85 12.49
CA GLN A 61 5.84 -5.33 12.40
C GLN A 61 6.83 -6.32 13.00
N GLN A 62 7.93 -6.60 12.30
CA GLN A 62 9.03 -7.41 12.79
C GLN A 62 10.27 -6.52 12.90
N LEU A 63 10.77 -6.33 14.12
CA LEU A 63 12.01 -5.60 14.41
C LEU A 63 13.16 -6.58 14.52
N VAL A 64 14.19 -6.38 13.70
CA VAL A 64 15.33 -7.29 13.55
C VAL A 64 16.59 -6.58 14.00
N TYR A 65 17.39 -7.23 14.85
CA TYR A 65 18.61 -6.70 15.43
C TYR A 65 19.82 -7.54 15.07
N PHE A 66 20.96 -6.89 14.89
CA PHE A 66 22.22 -7.53 14.53
C PHE A 66 23.34 -7.06 15.46
N ASP A 67 24.27 -7.96 15.79
CA ASP A 67 25.36 -7.68 16.74
C ASP A 67 26.72 -7.51 16.03
N HIS A 68 26.83 -7.91 14.78
CA HIS A 68 28.10 -7.91 14.05
C HIS A 68 28.00 -7.13 12.74
N PRO A 69 29.08 -6.42 12.35
CA PRO A 69 29.17 -5.79 11.05
C PRO A 69 29.04 -6.81 9.92
N THR A 70 28.42 -6.39 8.82
CA THR A 70 28.20 -7.23 7.64
C THR A 70 28.41 -6.45 6.34
N ARG A 71 28.61 -7.16 5.23
CA ARG A 71 28.59 -6.60 3.87
C ARG A 71 27.33 -6.93 3.10
N HIS A 72 26.43 -7.68 3.69
CA HIS A 72 25.16 -8.02 3.05
C HIS A 72 24.04 -8.18 4.09
N LEU A 73 22.82 -8.01 3.64
CA LEU A 73 21.61 -8.37 4.35
C LEU A 73 20.64 -8.96 3.34
N CYS A 74 20.37 -10.25 3.46
CA CYS A 74 19.34 -10.94 2.68
C CYS A 74 18.14 -11.25 3.56
N VAL A 75 16.95 -10.85 3.13
CA VAL A 75 15.69 -11.12 3.82
C VAL A 75 14.77 -11.84 2.84
N THR A 76 14.40 -13.07 3.16
CA THR A 76 13.47 -13.88 2.37
C THR A 76 12.22 -14.17 3.19
N ALA A 77 11.06 -13.76 2.70
CA ALA A 77 9.75 -14.13 3.23
C ALA A 77 9.05 -15.06 2.25
N GLU A 78 8.64 -16.22 2.73
CA GLU A 78 7.86 -17.20 1.96
C GLU A 78 6.54 -17.47 2.68
N MET A 79 5.44 -17.49 1.92
CA MET A 79 4.10 -17.61 2.50
C MET A 79 3.13 -18.30 1.58
N GLU A 80 2.27 -19.10 2.16
CA GLU A 80 1.10 -19.66 1.50
C GLU A 80 -0.18 -19.08 2.11
N LEU A 81 -1.10 -18.68 1.25
CA LEU A 81 -2.38 -18.12 1.66
C LEU A 81 -3.52 -18.80 0.91
N GLN A 82 -4.62 -19.01 1.62
CA GLN A 82 -5.91 -19.28 1.01
C GLN A 82 -6.63 -17.93 0.85
N SER A 83 -6.98 -17.58 -0.38
CA SER A 83 -7.72 -16.35 -0.70
C SER A 83 -9.05 -16.74 -1.35
N ASP A 84 -10.15 -16.36 -0.71
CA ASP A 84 -11.50 -16.69 -1.14
C ASP A 84 -12.05 -15.58 -2.04
N GLU A 85 -12.92 -15.95 -2.97
CA GLU A 85 -13.64 -14.97 -3.77
C GLU A 85 -14.61 -14.19 -2.89
N PHE A 86 -14.68 -12.89 -3.12
CA PHE A 86 -15.63 -12.01 -2.44
C PHE A 86 -16.10 -10.91 -3.39
N ASN A 87 -17.30 -10.42 -3.12
CA ASN A 87 -17.83 -9.27 -3.83
C ASN A 87 -17.40 -7.97 -3.10
N SER A 88 -16.50 -7.21 -3.69
CA SER A 88 -16.01 -5.94 -3.12
C SER A 88 -17.10 -4.88 -2.98
N PHE A 89 -18.26 -5.06 -3.65
CA PHE A 89 -19.43 -4.18 -3.58
C PHE A 89 -20.56 -4.73 -2.69
N ASP A 90 -20.33 -5.83 -1.97
CA ASP A 90 -21.31 -6.36 -1.01
C ASP A 90 -21.32 -5.51 0.26
N PHE A 91 -21.95 -4.34 0.17
CA PHE A 91 -22.15 -3.41 1.28
C PHE A 91 -23.30 -2.44 1.01
N VAL A 92 -23.78 -1.82 2.07
CA VAL A 92 -24.72 -0.70 2.01
C VAL A 92 -24.08 0.51 2.67
N LEU A 93 -24.04 1.64 1.96
CA LEU A 93 -23.61 2.90 2.54
C LEU A 93 -24.67 3.44 3.51
N PHE A 94 -24.25 3.67 4.75
CA PHE A 94 -25.12 4.16 5.81
C PHE A 94 -24.34 5.02 6.80
N PRO A 95 -24.85 6.22 7.17
CA PRO A 95 -26.14 6.85 6.77
C PRO A 95 -26.26 7.08 5.26
N PHE A 96 -27.48 7.14 4.72
CA PHE A 96 -27.73 7.19 3.27
C PHE A 96 -27.22 8.46 2.57
N ASP A 97 -27.01 9.56 3.30
CA ASP A 97 -26.37 10.77 2.78
C ASP A 97 -24.92 10.50 2.32
N THR A 98 -24.27 9.47 2.86
CA THR A 98 -22.92 9.05 2.43
C THR A 98 -22.87 8.47 1.02
N GLN A 99 -24.02 8.22 0.39
CA GLN A 99 -24.12 7.82 -1.01
C GLN A 99 -23.74 8.96 -1.98
N HIS A 100 -23.74 10.22 -1.49
CA HIS A 100 -23.43 11.40 -2.31
C HIS A 100 -22.32 12.26 -1.70
N LEU A 101 -21.50 12.83 -2.54
CA LEU A 101 -20.42 13.75 -2.18
C LEU A 101 -20.90 15.21 -2.21
N PRO A 102 -20.43 16.06 -1.29
CA PRO A 102 -19.67 15.71 -0.11
C PRO A 102 -20.56 15.11 1.00
N PHE A 103 -20.03 14.18 1.77
CA PHE A 103 -20.68 13.70 2.99
C PHE A 103 -19.81 13.96 4.22
N GLN A 104 -20.37 13.80 5.41
CA GLN A 104 -19.65 13.93 6.66
C GLN A 104 -19.67 12.59 7.42
N TYR A 105 -18.52 12.21 7.96
CA TYR A 105 -18.47 11.06 8.86
C TYR A 105 -19.18 11.36 10.18
N PRO A 106 -19.91 10.38 10.77
CA PRO A 106 -20.40 10.51 12.14
C PRO A 106 -19.27 10.88 13.12
N THR A 107 -19.57 11.75 14.10
CA THR A 107 -18.58 12.31 15.03
C THR A 107 -17.61 11.27 15.63
N PRO A 108 -18.04 10.08 16.12
CA PRO A 108 -17.10 9.11 16.66
C PRO A 108 -16.10 8.57 15.63
N LEU A 109 -16.46 8.55 14.34
CA LEU A 109 -15.58 8.07 13.26
C LEU A 109 -14.61 9.15 12.82
N VAL A 110 -15.00 10.42 12.83
CA VAL A 110 -14.12 11.54 12.42
C VAL A 110 -12.81 11.52 13.22
N ASP A 111 -12.88 11.37 14.53
CA ASP A 111 -11.71 11.39 15.40
C ASP A 111 -10.75 10.23 15.08
N LEU A 112 -11.29 9.05 14.81
CA LEU A 112 -10.51 7.87 14.44
C LEU A 112 -9.94 7.95 13.03
N LEU A 113 -10.61 8.66 12.12
CA LEU A 113 -10.23 8.80 10.72
C LEU A 113 -9.36 10.03 10.43
N GLN A 114 -9.09 10.89 11.41
CA GLN A 114 -8.29 12.11 11.25
C GLN A 114 -6.98 11.91 10.47
N PRO A 115 -6.15 10.88 10.74
CA PRO A 115 -4.92 10.67 9.97
C PRO A 115 -5.17 10.42 8.48
N TYR A 116 -6.29 9.79 8.15
CA TYR A 116 -6.67 9.37 6.81
C TYR A 116 -7.48 10.43 6.03
N LEU A 117 -7.93 11.48 6.72
CA LEU A 117 -8.60 12.66 6.16
C LEU A 117 -7.64 13.81 5.91
N LYS A 118 -6.44 13.76 6.49
CA LYS A 118 -5.49 14.87 6.45
C LYS A 118 -5.01 15.13 5.02
N GLN A 119 -5.26 16.32 4.52
CA GLN A 119 -4.87 16.76 3.18
C GLN A 119 -3.39 17.23 3.17
N VAL A 120 -2.46 16.30 3.33
CA VAL A 120 -1.02 16.66 3.41
C VAL A 120 -0.43 17.03 2.05
N SER A 121 -1.09 16.69 0.93
CA SER A 121 -0.50 16.80 -0.41
C SER A 121 -1.50 17.11 -1.54
N ALA A 122 -2.74 17.50 -1.22
CA ALA A 122 -3.69 17.86 -2.27
C ALA A 122 -3.52 19.33 -2.62
N SER A 123 -2.88 19.61 -3.77
CA SER A 123 -2.88 20.94 -4.38
C SER A 123 -4.29 21.31 -4.85
N ASP A 124 -4.53 22.62 -5.07
CA ASP A 124 -5.79 23.08 -5.65
C ASP A 124 -6.09 22.41 -7.00
N GLN A 125 -5.05 22.07 -7.77
CA GLN A 125 -5.18 21.37 -9.04
C GLN A 125 -5.75 19.95 -8.86
N VAL A 126 -5.22 19.17 -7.92
CA VAL A 126 -5.74 17.83 -7.61
C VAL A 126 -7.18 17.91 -7.11
N ARG A 127 -7.50 18.89 -6.26
CA ARG A 127 -8.86 19.09 -5.77
C ARG A 127 -9.84 19.43 -6.90
N GLN A 128 -9.50 20.37 -7.78
CA GLN A 128 -10.35 20.75 -8.92
C GLN A 128 -10.56 19.57 -9.88
N TRP A 129 -9.54 18.78 -10.12
CA TRP A 129 -9.63 17.59 -10.94
C TRP A 129 -10.55 16.52 -10.30
N ALA A 130 -10.43 16.28 -8.99
CA ALA A 130 -11.30 15.36 -8.26
C ALA A 130 -12.77 15.83 -8.26
N GLU A 131 -13.01 17.15 -8.10
CA GLU A 131 -14.35 17.74 -8.19
C GLU A 131 -14.97 17.57 -9.58
N HIS A 132 -14.16 17.72 -10.64
CA HIS A 132 -14.63 17.49 -12.01
C HIS A 132 -15.07 16.04 -12.23
N ILE A 133 -14.30 15.06 -11.74
CA ILE A 133 -14.67 13.63 -11.82
C ILE A 133 -15.92 13.37 -10.99
N ALA A 134 -16.02 13.93 -9.77
CA ALA A 134 -17.19 13.77 -8.92
C ALA A 134 -18.47 14.34 -9.57
N ALA A 135 -18.37 15.48 -10.23
CA ALA A 135 -19.48 16.06 -10.97
C ALA A 135 -19.93 15.16 -12.13
N GLY A 136 -18.97 14.62 -12.90
CA GLY A 136 -19.24 13.66 -13.98
C GLY A 136 -19.90 12.35 -13.49
N ALA A 137 -19.62 11.95 -12.25
CA ALA A 137 -20.23 10.81 -11.58
C ALA A 137 -21.55 11.14 -10.86
N ASN A 138 -22.18 12.28 -11.15
CA ASN A 138 -23.38 12.80 -10.46
C ASN A 138 -23.21 12.85 -8.94
N ARG A 139 -21.99 13.06 -8.47
CA ARG A 139 -21.59 13.08 -7.06
C ARG A 139 -21.93 11.81 -6.28
N GLN A 140 -22.23 10.71 -6.96
CA GLN A 140 -22.44 9.42 -6.31
C GLN A 140 -21.09 8.85 -5.84
N THR A 141 -20.97 8.57 -4.55
CA THR A 141 -19.71 8.19 -3.90
C THR A 141 -19.02 7.01 -4.57
N THR A 142 -19.73 5.91 -4.76
CA THR A 142 -19.16 4.70 -5.39
C THR A 142 -18.83 4.94 -6.87
N ALA A 143 -19.68 5.65 -7.60
CA ALA A 143 -19.43 5.99 -9.00
C ALA A 143 -18.21 6.91 -9.16
N PHE A 144 -18.04 7.90 -8.26
CA PHE A 144 -16.85 8.74 -8.23
C PHE A 144 -15.57 7.91 -8.02
N LEU A 145 -15.56 7.01 -7.03
CA LEU A 145 -14.39 6.18 -6.72
C LEU A 145 -14.01 5.29 -7.91
N MET A 146 -14.99 4.73 -8.61
CA MET A 146 -14.74 3.93 -9.82
C MET A 146 -14.26 4.79 -10.98
N ALA A 147 -14.87 5.96 -11.21
CA ALA A 147 -14.44 6.89 -12.27
C ALA A 147 -13.02 7.40 -12.02
N LEU A 148 -12.69 7.78 -10.78
CA LEU A 148 -11.34 8.18 -10.38
C LEU A 148 -10.32 7.07 -10.66
N ASN A 149 -10.65 5.85 -10.28
CA ASN A 149 -9.81 4.67 -10.47
C ASN A 149 -9.53 4.42 -11.96
N GLN A 150 -10.56 4.46 -12.79
CA GLN A 150 -10.45 4.29 -14.25
C GLN A 150 -9.67 5.44 -14.91
N THR A 151 -9.89 6.69 -14.49
CA THR A 151 -9.18 7.83 -15.06
C THR A 151 -7.66 7.75 -14.80
N ILE A 152 -7.25 7.33 -13.60
CA ILE A 152 -5.82 7.14 -13.31
C ILE A 152 -5.25 5.95 -14.11
N ARG A 153 -6.01 4.88 -14.31
CA ARG A 153 -5.60 3.72 -15.12
C ARG A 153 -5.24 4.08 -16.56
N GLU A 154 -5.81 5.16 -17.11
CA GLU A 154 -5.51 5.65 -18.46
C GLU A 154 -4.13 6.32 -18.57
N PHE A 155 -3.48 6.64 -17.46
CA PHE A 155 -2.13 7.23 -17.46
C PHE A 155 -1.09 6.21 -17.95
N THR A 156 0.06 6.72 -18.41
CA THR A 156 1.17 5.88 -18.84
C THR A 156 1.87 5.26 -17.64
N TYR A 157 1.86 3.94 -17.53
CA TYR A 157 2.54 3.24 -16.46
C TYR A 157 4.06 3.25 -16.66
N GLU A 158 4.80 3.66 -15.63
CA GLU A 158 6.26 3.64 -15.59
C GLU A 158 6.73 2.78 -14.42
N VAL A 159 7.55 1.76 -14.70
CA VAL A 159 8.20 0.98 -13.64
C VAL A 159 9.26 1.85 -12.98
N ARG A 160 9.15 2.00 -11.65
CA ARG A 160 10.16 2.66 -10.82
C ARG A 160 10.49 1.76 -9.65
N GLU A 161 11.70 1.27 -9.61
CA GLU A 161 12.15 0.36 -8.54
C GLU A 161 12.38 1.10 -7.23
N GLU A 162 12.93 2.31 -7.30
CA GLU A 162 13.34 3.09 -6.13
C GLU A 162 12.65 4.46 -6.02
N GLY A 163 12.84 5.08 -4.87
CA GLY A 163 12.39 6.43 -4.57
C GLY A 163 11.01 6.52 -3.95
N ALA A 164 10.72 7.65 -3.31
CA ALA A 164 9.41 7.97 -2.78
C ALA A 164 8.37 8.13 -3.89
N PRO A 165 7.06 8.00 -3.61
CA PRO A 165 6.01 8.38 -4.54
C PRO A 165 6.18 9.83 -4.99
N PHE A 166 5.83 10.12 -6.25
CA PHE A 166 5.78 11.50 -6.72
C PHE A 166 4.70 12.29 -5.96
N PRO A 167 4.87 13.61 -5.81
CA PRO A 167 3.77 14.48 -5.42
C PRO A 167 2.55 14.26 -6.32
N PRO A 168 1.32 14.23 -5.78
CA PRO A 168 0.11 13.96 -6.56
C PRO A 168 -0.07 14.85 -7.80
N GLU A 169 0.24 16.15 -7.68
CA GLU A 169 0.18 17.10 -8.79
C GLU A 169 1.18 16.78 -9.90
N GLN A 170 2.34 16.23 -9.57
CA GLN A 170 3.33 15.82 -10.58
C GLN A 170 2.80 14.63 -11.39
N THR A 171 2.22 13.63 -10.71
CA THR A 171 1.60 12.48 -11.37
C THR A 171 0.43 12.90 -12.24
N LEU A 172 -0.43 13.80 -11.73
CA LEU A 172 -1.59 14.34 -12.47
C LEU A 172 -1.15 15.10 -13.72
N THR A 173 -0.21 16.03 -13.59
CA THR A 173 0.25 16.87 -14.71
C THR A 173 1.03 16.07 -15.75
N GLY A 174 1.85 15.11 -15.27
CA GLY A 174 2.64 14.24 -16.15
C GLY A 174 1.83 13.16 -16.86
N GLY A 175 0.66 12.81 -16.35
CA GLY A 175 -0.16 11.71 -16.87
C GLY A 175 0.56 10.37 -16.87
N LYS A 176 1.50 10.16 -15.94
CA LYS A 176 2.34 8.96 -15.86
C LYS A 176 2.86 8.71 -14.46
N GLY A 177 3.21 7.45 -14.16
CA GLY A 177 3.79 7.06 -12.88
C GLY A 177 3.76 5.56 -12.64
N SER A 178 4.24 5.17 -11.46
CA SER A 178 4.20 3.79 -10.96
C SER A 178 2.94 3.55 -10.12
N CYS A 179 2.72 2.31 -9.67
CA CYS A 179 1.63 1.97 -8.76
C CYS A 179 1.59 2.84 -7.49
N ARG A 180 2.76 3.21 -6.95
CA ARG A 180 2.87 4.11 -5.79
C ARG A 180 2.36 5.52 -6.08
N ASP A 181 2.70 6.03 -7.25
CA ASP A 181 2.32 7.38 -7.69
C ASP A 181 0.82 7.46 -7.94
N TYR A 182 0.25 6.46 -8.61
CA TYR A 182 -1.18 6.32 -8.86
C TYR A 182 -1.98 6.22 -7.57
N THR A 183 -1.51 5.38 -6.64
CA THR A 183 -2.12 5.22 -5.32
C THR A 183 -2.10 6.53 -4.53
N THR A 184 -0.98 7.25 -4.55
CA THR A 184 -0.85 8.53 -3.83
C THR A 184 -1.74 9.62 -4.42
N LEU A 185 -1.87 9.69 -5.76
CA LEU A 185 -2.80 10.59 -6.44
C LEU A 185 -4.26 10.26 -6.10
N PHE A 186 -4.63 8.97 -6.14
CA PHE A 186 -5.98 8.51 -5.77
C PHE A 186 -6.35 8.92 -4.33
N ILE A 187 -5.42 8.70 -3.38
CA ILE A 187 -5.61 9.07 -1.97
C ILE A 187 -5.77 10.59 -1.81
N ALA A 188 -4.93 11.38 -2.50
CA ALA A 188 -5.01 12.83 -2.43
C ALA A 188 -6.34 13.36 -2.99
N ALA A 189 -6.82 12.81 -4.10
CA ALA A 189 -8.12 13.13 -4.67
C ALA A 189 -9.27 12.79 -3.71
N CYS A 190 -9.27 11.59 -3.11
CA CYS A 190 -10.26 11.17 -2.11
C CYS A 190 -10.27 12.11 -0.90
N ARG A 191 -9.11 12.38 -0.32
CA ARG A 191 -8.98 13.24 0.86
C ARG A 191 -9.39 14.68 0.58
N SER A 192 -9.16 15.18 -0.64
CA SER A 192 -9.57 16.53 -1.03
C SER A 192 -11.08 16.73 -1.05
N LEU A 193 -11.84 15.64 -1.20
CA LEU A 193 -13.31 15.62 -1.15
C LEU A 193 -13.85 15.09 0.20
N GLY A 194 -13.00 14.98 1.21
CA GLY A 194 -13.40 14.54 2.55
C GLY A 194 -13.58 13.03 2.72
N ILE A 195 -13.07 12.21 1.79
CA ILE A 195 -13.11 10.75 1.91
C ILE A 195 -11.81 10.28 2.58
N ALA A 196 -11.93 9.58 3.70
CA ALA A 196 -10.80 8.99 4.38
C ALA A 196 -10.17 7.89 3.51
N ALA A 197 -8.87 8.00 3.25
CA ALA A 197 -8.14 7.07 2.40
C ALA A 197 -6.76 6.77 2.98
N ARG A 198 -6.24 5.56 2.71
CA ARG A 198 -4.92 5.13 3.15
C ARG A 198 -4.19 4.33 2.05
N PHE A 199 -2.88 4.33 2.17
CA PHE A 199 -2.00 3.59 1.30
C PHE A 199 -1.89 2.14 1.76
N VAL A 200 -1.87 1.21 0.81
CA VAL A 200 -1.61 -0.21 1.06
C VAL A 200 -0.44 -0.66 0.21
N SER A 201 0.48 -1.38 0.83
CA SER A 201 1.56 -2.11 0.16
C SER A 201 1.32 -3.60 0.29
N GLY A 202 1.61 -4.35 -0.78
CA GLY A 202 1.40 -5.78 -0.79
C GLY A 202 1.86 -6.43 -2.09
N TYR A 203 1.25 -7.55 -2.44
CA TYR A 203 1.52 -8.27 -3.68
C TYR A 203 0.25 -8.42 -4.51
N LEU A 204 0.41 -8.47 -5.82
CA LEU A 204 -0.67 -8.73 -6.78
C LEU A 204 -0.32 -9.93 -7.65
N ALA A 205 -1.07 -11.02 -7.55
CA ALA A 205 -0.87 -12.21 -8.35
C ALA A 205 -1.40 -12.03 -9.78
N GLY A 206 -0.64 -12.50 -10.77
CA GLY A 206 -1.07 -12.58 -12.17
C GLY A 206 -1.17 -11.22 -12.87
N ASN A 207 -0.37 -10.23 -12.47
CA ASN A 207 -0.19 -9.00 -13.24
C ASN A 207 1.08 -9.09 -14.11
N PRO A 208 0.95 -9.27 -15.45
CA PRO A 208 2.11 -9.43 -16.33
C PRO A 208 3.01 -8.18 -16.41
N GLN A 209 2.49 -7.00 -16.04
CA GLN A 209 3.25 -5.75 -16.06
C GLN A 209 4.08 -5.56 -14.79
N GLN A 210 3.78 -6.32 -13.74
CA GLN A 210 4.36 -6.19 -12.41
C GLN A 210 4.73 -7.56 -11.81
N GLU A 211 4.92 -8.57 -12.65
CA GLU A 211 5.54 -9.82 -12.21
C GLU A 211 6.85 -9.49 -11.52
N HIS A 212 7.02 -10.01 -10.31
CA HIS A 212 8.23 -9.85 -9.50
C HIS A 212 8.41 -8.52 -8.75
N GLN A 213 7.37 -7.70 -8.60
CA GLN A 213 7.46 -6.43 -7.87
C GLN A 213 6.40 -6.29 -6.78
N LEU A 214 6.74 -5.53 -5.75
CA LEU A 214 5.78 -5.02 -4.79
C LEU A 214 4.71 -4.18 -5.50
N HIS A 215 3.49 -4.29 -5.01
CA HIS A 215 2.36 -3.56 -5.53
C HIS A 215 1.79 -2.59 -4.49
N ALA A 216 1.13 -1.55 -4.95
CA ALA A 216 0.48 -0.57 -4.10
C ALA A 216 -0.92 -0.26 -4.62
N TRP A 217 -1.86 -0.09 -3.68
CA TRP A 217 -3.23 0.34 -3.95
C TRP A 217 -3.76 1.21 -2.81
N ALA A 218 -4.94 1.77 -2.99
CA ALA A 218 -5.61 2.59 -1.98
C ALA A 218 -6.72 1.81 -1.28
N GLU A 219 -6.93 2.10 -0.01
CA GLU A 219 -8.19 1.79 0.66
C GLU A 219 -8.90 3.08 1.06
N VAL A 220 -10.22 3.11 0.89
CA VAL A 220 -11.09 4.17 1.37
C VAL A 220 -12.02 3.66 2.46
N TYR A 221 -12.29 4.46 3.47
CA TYR A 221 -13.26 4.12 4.49
C TYR A 221 -14.64 4.63 4.09
N LEU A 222 -15.56 3.72 3.95
CA LEU A 222 -16.94 4.02 3.59
C LEU A 222 -17.87 3.65 4.76
N PRO A 223 -18.68 4.59 5.27
CA PRO A 223 -19.64 4.30 6.35
C PRO A 223 -20.60 3.18 5.95
N GLY A 224 -20.76 2.18 6.82
CA GLY A 224 -21.52 0.97 6.55
C GLY A 224 -20.75 -0.13 5.79
N ALA A 225 -19.65 0.22 5.09
CA ALA A 225 -18.83 -0.73 4.33
C ALA A 225 -17.47 -1.03 5.00
N GLY A 226 -16.92 -0.10 5.81
CA GLY A 226 -15.57 -0.18 6.32
C GLY A 226 -14.52 0.18 5.26
N TRP A 227 -13.30 -0.32 5.41
CA TRP A 227 -12.23 -0.12 4.44
C TRP A 227 -12.48 -0.95 3.17
N ARG A 228 -12.44 -0.27 2.00
CA ARG A 228 -12.61 -0.89 0.67
C ARG A 228 -11.44 -0.52 -0.22
N GLY A 229 -10.87 -1.53 -0.88
CA GLY A 229 -9.69 -1.39 -1.72
C GLY A 229 -10.00 -1.01 -3.16
N PHE A 230 -9.24 -0.05 -3.69
CA PHE A 230 -9.26 0.40 -5.09
C PHE A 230 -7.84 0.39 -5.62
N ASP A 231 -7.65 -0.26 -6.75
CA ASP A 231 -6.37 -0.37 -7.42
C ASP A 231 -6.34 0.50 -8.68
N PRO A 232 -5.77 1.71 -8.61
CA PRO A 232 -5.73 2.61 -9.75
C PRO A 232 -4.77 2.17 -10.87
N THR A 233 -3.89 1.20 -10.60
CA THR A 233 -3.04 0.61 -11.63
C THR A 233 -3.82 -0.36 -12.51
N GLU A 234 -4.67 -1.18 -11.89
CA GLU A 234 -5.57 -2.11 -12.58
C GLU A 234 -6.85 -1.43 -13.07
N GLY A 235 -7.21 -0.25 -12.51
CA GLY A 235 -8.49 0.41 -12.74
C GLY A 235 -9.67 -0.36 -12.14
N SER A 236 -9.43 -1.26 -11.20
CA SER A 236 -10.41 -2.16 -10.61
C SER A 236 -10.45 -2.07 -9.09
N VAL A 237 -11.44 -2.69 -8.47
CA VAL A 237 -11.44 -2.88 -7.02
C VAL A 237 -10.52 -4.03 -6.64
N VAL A 238 -10.05 -4.00 -5.41
CA VAL A 238 -9.25 -5.08 -4.84
C VAL A 238 -10.06 -6.38 -4.79
N VAL A 239 -9.44 -7.46 -5.23
CA VAL A 239 -10.02 -8.81 -5.28
C VAL A 239 -9.07 -9.84 -4.66
N ASN A 240 -9.44 -11.10 -4.69
CA ASN A 240 -8.73 -12.22 -4.08
C ASN A 240 -7.28 -12.46 -4.58
N ARG A 241 -6.82 -11.73 -5.60
CA ARG A 241 -5.42 -11.76 -6.09
C ARG A 241 -4.46 -10.84 -5.29
N HIS A 242 -5.00 -9.91 -4.48
CA HIS A 242 -4.20 -8.96 -3.71
C HIS A 242 -3.85 -9.54 -2.34
N ILE A 243 -2.59 -9.51 -1.97
CA ILE A 243 -2.09 -9.93 -0.66
C ILE A 243 -1.64 -8.70 0.12
N PHE A 244 -2.31 -8.40 1.22
CA PHE A 244 -2.07 -7.23 2.06
C PHE A 244 -0.87 -7.45 2.99
N LEU A 245 0.10 -6.55 2.97
CA LEU A 245 1.20 -6.52 3.92
C LEU A 245 1.04 -5.38 4.92
N THR A 246 0.95 -4.15 4.43
CA THR A 246 0.93 -2.94 5.26
C THR A 246 -0.11 -1.96 4.76
N SER A 247 -0.85 -1.34 5.67
CA SER A 247 -1.67 -0.17 5.35
C SER A 247 -1.31 0.99 6.25
N THR A 248 -1.25 2.21 5.69
CA THR A 248 -0.82 3.39 6.43
C THR A 248 -1.43 4.69 5.90
N ALA A 249 -1.64 5.66 6.79
CA ALA A 249 -2.02 7.01 6.41
C ALA A 249 -0.93 7.75 5.63
N LYS A 250 0.35 7.32 5.77
CA LYS A 250 1.54 7.96 5.21
C LYS A 250 2.31 6.98 4.33
N PRO A 251 2.32 7.17 2.99
CA PRO A 251 2.95 6.23 2.05
C PRO A 251 4.42 5.91 2.37
N GLU A 252 5.17 6.87 2.93
CA GLU A 252 6.56 6.70 3.34
C GLU A 252 6.79 5.66 4.45
N LEU A 253 5.74 5.27 5.18
CA LEU A 253 5.79 4.25 6.22
C LEU A 253 5.41 2.85 5.72
N ALA A 254 5.08 2.71 4.44
CA ALA A 254 4.64 1.44 3.85
C ALA A 254 5.78 0.59 3.26
N ALA A 255 7.03 0.99 3.44
CA ALA A 255 8.17 0.23 2.93
C ALA A 255 8.22 -1.17 3.56
N PRO A 256 8.38 -2.25 2.75
CA PRO A 256 8.40 -3.62 3.27
C PRO A 256 9.61 -3.88 4.17
N ILE A 257 10.72 -3.21 3.89
CA ILE A 257 11.95 -3.25 4.68
C ILE A 257 12.43 -1.81 4.84
N SER A 258 12.72 -1.40 6.05
CA SER A 258 13.30 -0.11 6.37
C SER A 258 14.24 -0.22 7.55
N GLY A 259 15.30 0.59 7.54
CA GLY A 259 16.28 0.59 8.61
C GLY A 259 17.41 1.54 8.33
N THR A 260 18.42 1.50 9.18
CA THR A 260 19.63 2.31 9.06
C THR A 260 20.86 1.44 9.21
N TYR A 261 21.99 1.96 8.78
CA TYR A 261 23.29 1.37 9.08
C TYR A 261 24.30 2.47 9.42
N ALA A 262 25.30 2.11 10.20
CA ALA A 262 26.44 2.96 10.50
C ALA A 262 27.68 2.45 9.76
N GLY A 263 28.40 3.37 9.13
CA GLY A 263 29.58 3.11 8.30
C GLY A 263 29.59 4.00 7.06
N GLN A 264 30.76 4.11 6.42
CA GLN A 264 30.91 4.79 5.13
C GLN A 264 30.84 3.73 4.03
N ALA A 265 29.62 3.37 3.63
CA ALA A 265 29.39 2.39 2.58
C ALA A 265 28.26 2.84 1.67
N SER A 266 28.37 2.53 0.39
CA SER A 266 27.25 2.56 -0.54
C SER A 266 26.52 1.23 -0.48
N SER A 267 25.21 1.26 -0.69
CA SER A 267 24.38 0.05 -0.75
C SER A 267 23.71 -0.11 -2.10
N THR A 268 23.57 -1.36 -2.53
CA THR A 268 22.70 -1.74 -3.66
C THR A 268 21.63 -2.67 -3.17
N LEU A 269 20.42 -2.53 -3.70
CA LEU A 269 19.28 -3.40 -3.42
C LEU A 269 18.95 -4.21 -4.66
N ARG A 270 18.83 -5.53 -4.49
CA ARG A 270 18.14 -6.43 -5.44
C ARG A 270 16.90 -6.98 -4.76
N SER A 271 15.76 -6.88 -5.42
CA SER A 271 14.51 -7.44 -4.92
C SER A 271 13.91 -8.37 -5.96
N GLU A 272 13.42 -9.52 -5.52
CA GLU A 272 12.78 -10.53 -6.36
C GLU A 272 11.52 -11.03 -5.68
N LEU A 273 10.43 -11.04 -6.42
CA LEU A 273 9.12 -11.56 -6.00
C LEU A 273 8.68 -12.64 -6.98
N VAL A 274 8.34 -13.82 -6.47
CA VAL A 274 7.89 -14.95 -7.29
C VAL A 274 6.61 -15.51 -6.71
N PHE A 275 5.62 -15.72 -7.59
CA PHE A 275 4.47 -16.56 -7.30
C PHE A 275 4.78 -17.99 -7.78
N LEU A 276 4.72 -18.95 -6.86
CA LEU A 276 5.11 -20.35 -7.05
C LEU A 276 3.89 -21.23 -7.33
#